data_6228742daae385ddc0540a5ec2c1a1df
#
_entry.id   6228742daae385ddc0540a5ec2c1a1df
#
_cell.length_a   1.000
_cell.length_b   1.000
_cell.length_c   1.000
_cell.angle_alpha   90.00
_cell.angle_beta   90.00
_cell.angle_gamma   90.00
#
_symmetry.space_group_name_H-M   'P 1'
#
loop_
_entity.id
_entity.type
_entity.pdbx_description
1 polymer ?
#
loop_
_entity_poly.entity_id
_entity_poly.type
_entity_poly.pdbx_seq_one_letter_code
_entity_poly.pdbx_strand_id
1 'polypeptide(L)'
;MLQINFMDSLNGSNNRIVEVQKVLEQIKKGFWEKQIDDIQYHINNGDTEQAYELKLKLPAFTISATYKDKRKKENVESYSGLLHLDYDKLDNIQDVKSKIISNPYTYTAFVSPSGKGLKVLVKCDNDLSTHTYAFNALKQYYDKLLGVQSDKSVKDILRLCFVSYDPDLYLNEDAEVFDSQSYPNNETKSQKNIEWIWDFTSNVKEFTEGRNNFVHLFACNANRQGYNINETLNYAYSYGDSTFDKEEIERTVKSAYENNVSEKGSAAKLAILPNDIPQETTSPYIPERIYDALPPTLKEACNVFKGRERDVFFTSALSVIS
;
A
#
# COMPACT_ATOMS: atom_id res chain seq x y z
N MET A 1 19.49 -12.45 6.04
CA MET A 1 18.56 -12.59 7.19
C MET A 1 17.48 -11.51 7.06
N LEU A 2 16.23 -11.85 7.32
CA LEU A 2 15.10 -10.95 7.18
C LEU A 2 15.06 -9.97 8.35
N GLN A 3 15.16 -8.68 8.07
CA GLN A 3 15.20 -7.59 9.06
C GLN A 3 13.87 -6.87 9.14
N ILE A 4 13.49 -6.48 10.36
CA ILE A 4 12.25 -5.77 10.70
C ILE A 4 12.55 -4.66 11.71
N ASN A 5 11.70 -3.63 11.78
CA ASN A 5 11.73 -2.71 12.91
C ASN A 5 10.93 -3.28 14.07
N PHE A 6 11.51 -3.23 15.26
CA PHE A 6 10.89 -3.63 16.52
C PHE A 6 10.80 -2.43 17.46
N MET A 7 9.64 -2.26 18.07
CA MET A 7 9.32 -1.17 19.00
C MET A 7 8.83 -1.75 20.32
N ASP A 8 9.42 -1.31 21.43
CA ASP A 8 9.03 -1.77 22.77
C ASP A 8 7.64 -1.26 23.20
N SER A 9 7.16 -0.17 22.60
CA SER A 9 5.80 0.35 22.73
C SER A 9 5.45 1.26 21.55
N LEU A 10 4.17 1.48 21.29
CA LEU A 10 3.70 2.34 20.17
C LEU A 10 4.14 3.81 20.31
N ASN A 11 4.29 4.29 21.54
CA ASN A 11 4.66 5.66 21.88
C ASN A 11 6.14 5.80 22.25
N GLY A 12 6.91 4.70 22.20
CA GLY A 12 8.31 4.67 22.60
C GLY A 12 9.25 5.18 21.52
N SER A 13 10.33 5.84 21.95
CA SER A 13 11.42 6.27 21.06
C SER A 13 12.37 5.12 20.65
N ASN A 14 12.20 3.93 21.23
CA ASN A 14 13.10 2.79 21.02
C ASN A 14 12.65 1.96 19.82
N ASN A 15 13.03 2.42 18.65
CA ASN A 15 12.90 1.68 17.40
C ASN A 15 14.26 1.07 17.05
N ARG A 16 14.31 -0.24 16.85
CA ARG A 16 15.54 -0.94 16.47
C ARG A 16 15.28 -1.95 15.37
N ILE A 17 16.28 -2.13 14.53
CA ILE A 17 16.26 -3.17 13.49
C ILE A 17 16.72 -4.48 14.10
N VAL A 18 15.92 -5.52 13.95
CA VAL A 18 16.20 -6.87 14.46
C VAL A 18 15.89 -7.93 13.39
N GLU A 19 16.42 -9.12 13.58
CA GLU A 19 16.05 -10.27 12.75
C GLU A 19 14.67 -10.78 13.15
N VAL A 20 13.81 -11.05 12.17
CA VAL A 20 12.43 -11.53 12.42
C VAL A 20 12.43 -12.84 13.23
N GLN A 21 13.37 -13.75 12.98
CA GLN A 21 13.49 -15.02 13.67
C GLN A 21 13.62 -14.85 15.18
N LYS A 22 14.37 -13.83 15.64
CA LYS A 22 14.53 -13.56 17.08
C LYS A 22 13.20 -13.18 17.75
N VAL A 23 12.36 -12.42 17.06
CA VAL A 23 11.03 -12.06 17.57
C VAL A 23 10.10 -13.27 17.58
N LEU A 24 10.12 -14.07 16.51
CA LEU A 24 9.31 -15.30 16.43
C LEU A 24 9.69 -16.32 17.51
N GLU A 25 10.99 -16.48 17.79
CA GLU A 25 11.46 -17.31 18.90
C GLU A 25 10.96 -16.81 20.26
N GLN A 26 10.97 -15.51 20.49
CA GLN A 26 10.48 -14.92 21.76
C GLN A 26 8.96 -15.13 21.90
N ILE A 27 8.18 -15.02 20.80
CA ILE A 27 6.75 -15.35 20.78
C ILE A 27 6.54 -16.82 21.18
N LYS A 28 7.30 -17.73 20.57
CA LYS A 28 7.20 -19.16 20.86
C LYS A 28 7.60 -19.54 22.28
N LYS A 29 8.65 -18.89 22.81
CA LYS A 29 9.19 -19.16 24.17
C LYS A 29 8.41 -18.47 25.28
N GLY A 30 7.36 -17.70 24.99
CA GLY A 30 6.51 -17.07 26.00
C GLY A 30 7.11 -15.81 26.64
N PHE A 31 7.97 -15.08 25.93
CA PHE A 31 8.57 -13.86 26.50
C PHE A 31 7.51 -12.83 26.94
N TRP A 32 6.34 -12.85 26.29
CA TRP A 32 5.21 -11.98 26.59
C TRP A 32 3.98 -12.73 27.12
N GLU A 33 4.13 -13.99 27.55
CA GLU A 33 3.03 -14.87 28.01
C GLU A 33 2.12 -14.15 29.00
N LYS A 34 2.68 -13.58 30.06
CA LYS A 34 1.89 -12.90 31.09
C LYS A 34 1.03 -11.76 30.53
N GLN A 35 1.59 -10.92 29.65
CA GLN A 35 0.85 -9.81 29.04
C GLN A 35 -0.27 -10.33 28.13
N ILE A 36 -0.02 -11.42 27.43
CA ILE A 36 -1.02 -12.05 26.54
C ILE A 36 -2.13 -12.71 27.36
N ASP A 37 -1.80 -13.41 28.44
CA ASP A 37 -2.78 -13.99 29.35
C ASP A 37 -3.68 -12.94 29.99
N ASP A 38 -3.12 -11.81 30.42
CA ASP A 38 -3.88 -10.68 30.94
C ASP A 38 -4.88 -10.12 29.90
N ILE A 39 -4.47 -9.97 28.65
CA ILE A 39 -5.33 -9.52 27.56
C ILE A 39 -6.47 -10.53 27.32
N GLN A 40 -6.14 -11.81 27.22
CA GLN A 40 -7.11 -12.88 26.97
C GLN A 40 -8.09 -13.04 28.15
N TYR A 41 -7.62 -12.85 29.38
CA TYR A 41 -8.47 -12.84 30.55
C TYR A 41 -9.58 -11.77 30.44
N HIS A 42 -9.21 -10.52 30.11
CA HIS A 42 -10.18 -9.42 29.95
C HIS A 42 -11.15 -9.67 28.78
N ILE A 43 -10.65 -10.20 27.65
CA ILE A 43 -11.50 -10.57 26.50
C ILE A 43 -12.54 -11.63 26.91
N ASN A 44 -12.12 -12.65 27.65
CA ASN A 44 -13.00 -13.75 28.04
C ASN A 44 -14.04 -13.34 29.09
N ASN A 45 -13.74 -12.27 29.87
CA ASN A 45 -14.67 -11.67 30.82
C ASN A 45 -15.53 -10.53 30.20
N GLY A 46 -15.42 -10.27 28.91
CA GLY A 46 -16.21 -9.25 28.20
C GLY A 46 -15.70 -7.82 28.36
N ASP A 47 -14.58 -7.62 29.06
CA ASP A 47 -13.93 -6.32 29.28
C ASP A 47 -13.02 -5.98 28.10
N THR A 48 -13.63 -5.65 26.98
CA THR A 48 -12.93 -5.38 25.70
C THR A 48 -12.14 -4.08 25.72
N GLU A 49 -12.53 -3.10 26.54
CA GLU A 49 -11.85 -1.81 26.67
C GLU A 49 -10.48 -2.01 27.35
N GLN A 50 -10.47 -2.67 28.51
CA GLN A 50 -9.22 -2.97 29.22
C GLN A 50 -8.30 -3.87 28.40
N ALA A 51 -8.84 -4.87 27.72
CA ALA A 51 -8.07 -5.72 26.81
C ALA A 51 -7.40 -4.91 25.69
N TYR A 52 -8.10 -3.93 25.14
CA TYR A 52 -7.57 -3.05 24.10
C TYR A 52 -6.46 -2.15 24.63
N GLU A 53 -6.64 -1.55 25.81
CA GLU A 53 -5.59 -0.75 26.46
C GLU A 53 -4.31 -1.55 26.76
N LEU A 54 -4.46 -2.79 27.23
CA LEU A 54 -3.33 -3.69 27.48
C LEU A 54 -2.64 -4.06 26.15
N LYS A 55 -3.41 -4.34 25.10
CA LYS A 55 -2.85 -4.62 23.76
C LYS A 55 -2.02 -3.46 23.23
N LEU A 56 -2.44 -2.20 23.43
CA LEU A 56 -1.68 -1.01 22.99
C LEU A 56 -0.33 -0.85 23.72
N LYS A 57 -0.16 -1.49 24.88
CA LYS A 57 1.12 -1.51 25.65
C LYS A 57 2.09 -2.59 25.19
N LEU A 58 1.63 -3.54 24.36
CA LEU A 58 2.51 -4.57 23.82
C LEU A 58 3.55 -3.97 22.88
N PRO A 59 4.74 -4.57 22.81
CA PRO A 59 5.66 -4.35 21.73
C PRO A 59 5.05 -4.71 20.39
N ALA A 60 5.54 -4.04 19.33
CA ALA A 60 5.09 -4.28 17.98
C ALA A 60 6.26 -4.23 16.99
N PHE A 61 6.07 -4.79 15.81
CA PHE A 61 7.08 -4.78 14.77
C PHE A 61 6.44 -4.57 13.38
N THR A 62 7.20 -4.00 12.46
CA THR A 62 6.84 -3.98 11.04
C THR A 62 7.31 -5.28 10.39
N ILE A 63 6.65 -5.70 9.30
CA ILE A 63 6.97 -6.97 8.65
C ILE A 63 7.59 -6.73 7.29
N SER A 64 6.93 -5.93 6.45
CA SER A 64 7.28 -5.82 5.04
C SER A 64 8.43 -4.88 4.77
N ALA A 65 8.73 -3.93 5.67
CA ALA A 65 9.83 -2.99 5.47
C ALA A 65 10.46 -2.53 6.79
N THR A 66 11.74 -2.11 6.71
CA THR A 66 12.40 -1.31 7.74
C THR A 66 12.34 0.16 7.37
N TYR A 67 12.41 1.02 8.39
CA TYR A 67 12.41 2.47 8.23
C TYR A 67 13.35 3.14 9.23
N LYS A 68 13.81 4.33 8.88
CA LYS A 68 14.66 5.18 9.71
C LYS A 68 13.82 6.28 10.39
N ASP A 69 14.17 6.61 11.62
CA ASP A 69 13.57 7.67 12.43
C ASP A 69 12.07 7.50 12.70
N LYS A 70 11.21 7.95 11.80
CA LYS A 70 9.75 7.90 11.95
C LYS A 70 9.13 6.90 10.99
N ARG A 71 8.11 6.18 11.46
CA ARG A 71 7.34 5.20 10.67
C ARG A 71 6.49 5.89 9.60
N LYS A 72 7.14 6.24 8.49
CA LYS A 72 6.55 6.89 7.31
C LYS A 72 7.11 6.27 6.04
N LYS A 73 6.33 6.26 4.97
CA LYS A 73 6.72 5.65 3.68
C LYS A 73 7.99 6.26 3.10
N GLU A 74 8.17 7.56 3.24
CA GLU A 74 9.37 8.29 2.79
C GLU A 74 10.65 7.90 3.55
N ASN A 75 10.53 7.26 4.71
CA ASN A 75 11.64 6.84 5.55
C ASN A 75 11.97 5.36 5.41
N VAL A 76 11.36 4.64 4.46
CA VAL A 76 11.64 3.22 4.22
C VAL A 76 13.10 3.05 3.76
N GLU A 77 13.84 2.18 4.46
CA GLU A 77 15.24 1.88 4.16
C GLU A 77 15.41 0.57 3.38
N SER A 78 14.66 -0.46 3.77
CA SER A 78 14.73 -1.74 3.08
C SER A 78 13.37 -2.42 3.04
N TYR A 79 13.20 -3.29 2.06
CA TYR A 79 12.02 -4.11 1.88
C TYR A 79 12.36 -5.56 2.16
N SER A 80 11.55 -6.25 2.98
CA SER A 80 11.85 -7.61 3.46
C SER A 80 11.43 -8.72 2.47
N GLY A 81 10.48 -8.44 1.57
CA GLY A 81 9.83 -9.48 0.78
C GLY A 81 8.82 -10.34 1.58
N LEU A 82 8.56 -9.99 2.85
CA LEU A 82 7.52 -10.64 3.65
C LEU A 82 6.20 -9.89 3.55
N LEU A 83 5.13 -10.62 3.32
CA LEU A 83 3.75 -10.14 3.40
C LEU A 83 3.06 -10.72 4.63
N HIS A 84 2.13 -9.95 5.18
CA HIS A 84 1.40 -10.27 6.39
C HIS A 84 -0.09 -10.40 6.10
N LEU A 85 -0.70 -11.51 6.53
CA LEU A 85 -2.14 -11.68 6.58
C LEU A 85 -2.59 -11.76 8.04
N ASP A 86 -3.70 -11.13 8.38
CA ASP A 86 -4.30 -11.11 9.72
C ASP A 86 -5.73 -11.63 9.64
N TYR A 87 -6.00 -12.72 10.33
CA TYR A 87 -7.31 -13.35 10.42
C TYR A 87 -7.86 -13.17 11.80
N ASP A 88 -8.91 -12.38 11.94
CA ASP A 88 -9.53 -12.09 13.23
C ASP A 88 -10.83 -12.88 13.46
N LYS A 89 -11.18 -13.09 14.72
CA LYS A 89 -12.48 -13.67 15.14
C LYS A 89 -12.80 -15.01 14.48
N LEU A 90 -11.84 -15.91 14.45
CA LEU A 90 -12.01 -17.24 13.89
C LEU A 90 -12.82 -18.13 14.85
N ASP A 91 -13.83 -18.81 14.32
CA ASP A 91 -14.64 -19.76 15.09
C ASP A 91 -13.84 -21.03 15.44
N ASN A 92 -12.97 -21.49 14.54
CA ASN A 92 -12.12 -22.66 14.72
C ASN A 92 -10.66 -22.35 14.29
N ILE A 93 -9.89 -21.85 15.23
CA ILE A 93 -8.48 -21.48 15.01
C ILE A 93 -7.65 -22.68 14.59
N GLN A 94 -7.87 -23.85 15.19
CA GLN A 94 -7.04 -25.05 14.95
C GLN A 94 -7.23 -25.58 13.53
N ASP A 95 -8.46 -25.61 13.03
CA ASP A 95 -8.74 -26.01 11.64
C ASP A 95 -8.10 -25.04 10.64
N VAL A 96 -8.27 -23.75 10.85
CA VAL A 96 -7.67 -22.71 9.98
C VAL A 96 -6.14 -22.77 10.04
N LYS A 97 -5.55 -22.89 11.25
CA LYS A 97 -4.10 -23.01 11.44
C LYS A 97 -3.55 -24.26 10.73
N SER A 98 -4.23 -25.39 10.82
CA SER A 98 -3.82 -26.63 10.15
C SER A 98 -3.76 -26.47 8.62
N LYS A 99 -4.73 -25.80 8.02
CA LYS A 99 -4.73 -25.50 6.57
C LYS A 99 -3.60 -24.52 6.19
N ILE A 100 -3.34 -23.51 7.02
CA ILE A 100 -2.27 -22.55 6.81
C ILE A 100 -0.91 -23.24 6.83
N ILE A 101 -0.61 -24.06 7.85
CA ILE A 101 0.69 -24.71 8.01
C ILE A 101 0.96 -25.82 6.99
N SER A 102 -0.08 -26.40 6.37
CA SER A 102 0.06 -27.36 5.28
C SER A 102 0.39 -26.68 3.92
N ASN A 103 0.31 -25.35 3.85
CA ASN A 103 0.57 -24.61 2.62
C ASN A 103 2.09 -24.35 2.46
N PRO A 104 2.70 -24.67 1.31
CA PRO A 104 4.15 -24.57 1.11
C PRO A 104 4.68 -23.13 1.16
N TYR A 105 3.83 -22.13 0.91
CA TYR A 105 4.23 -20.70 0.94
C TYR A 105 4.25 -20.12 2.35
N THR A 106 3.67 -20.80 3.36
CA THR A 106 3.61 -20.26 4.72
C THR A 106 4.98 -20.28 5.38
N TYR A 107 5.56 -19.07 5.57
CA TYR A 107 6.82 -18.91 6.31
C TYR A 107 6.61 -19.07 7.81
N THR A 108 5.61 -18.40 8.39
CA THR A 108 5.25 -18.55 9.80
C THR A 108 3.76 -18.28 10.03
N ALA A 109 3.21 -18.94 11.04
CA ALA A 109 1.85 -18.69 11.52
C ALA A 109 1.80 -18.80 13.04
N PHE A 110 1.13 -17.85 13.69
CA PHE A 110 0.95 -17.82 15.15
C PHE A 110 -0.36 -17.17 15.57
N VAL A 111 -0.82 -17.51 16.76
CA VAL A 111 -2.06 -16.99 17.35
C VAL A 111 -1.89 -15.52 17.70
N SER A 112 -2.89 -14.70 17.40
CA SER A 112 -2.93 -13.28 17.73
C SER A 112 -3.05 -13.03 19.25
N PRO A 113 -2.71 -11.84 19.77
CA PRO A 113 -2.80 -11.54 21.20
C PRO A 113 -4.17 -11.78 21.83
N SER A 114 -5.24 -11.67 21.04
CA SER A 114 -6.59 -11.93 21.52
C SER A 114 -6.92 -13.39 21.75
N GLY A 115 -6.09 -14.31 21.29
CA GLY A 115 -6.38 -15.74 21.30
C GLY A 115 -7.46 -16.16 20.29
N LYS A 116 -8.03 -15.23 19.50
CA LYS A 116 -9.17 -15.45 18.59
C LYS A 116 -8.84 -15.21 17.11
N GLY A 117 -7.58 -15.12 16.76
CA GLY A 117 -7.14 -14.87 15.39
C GLY A 117 -5.77 -15.46 15.11
N LEU A 118 -5.36 -15.42 13.84
CA LEU A 118 -4.08 -15.92 13.35
C LEU A 118 -3.36 -14.85 12.56
N LYS A 119 -2.05 -14.77 12.75
CA LYS A 119 -1.12 -13.96 11.96
C LYS A 119 -0.27 -14.88 11.10
N VAL A 120 -0.23 -14.58 9.81
CA VAL A 120 0.46 -15.41 8.81
C VAL A 120 1.44 -14.53 8.05
N LEU A 121 2.69 -14.96 7.96
CA LEU A 121 3.70 -14.31 7.13
C LEU A 121 4.09 -15.24 5.98
N VAL A 122 4.24 -14.65 4.82
CA VAL A 122 4.57 -15.35 3.58
C VAL A 122 5.70 -14.63 2.86
N LYS A 123 6.68 -15.38 2.36
CA LYS A 123 7.69 -14.85 1.45
C LYS A 123 7.08 -14.63 0.08
N CYS A 124 7.30 -13.46 -0.51
CA CYS A 124 6.71 -13.10 -1.79
C CYS A 124 7.76 -12.50 -2.74
N ASP A 125 7.56 -12.68 -4.03
CA ASP A 125 8.46 -12.25 -5.11
C ASP A 125 8.32 -10.76 -5.50
N ASN A 126 7.79 -9.96 -4.61
CA ASN A 126 7.49 -8.56 -4.86
C ASN A 126 8.52 -7.60 -4.28
N ASP A 127 8.43 -6.37 -4.71
CA ASP A 127 9.19 -5.22 -4.20
C ASP A 127 8.27 -4.16 -3.59
N LEU A 128 8.87 -3.03 -3.19
CA LEU A 128 8.16 -1.89 -2.62
C LEU A 128 7.06 -1.34 -3.55
N SER A 129 7.31 -1.31 -4.86
CA SER A 129 6.38 -0.73 -5.85
C SER A 129 5.19 -1.65 -6.13
N THR A 130 5.38 -2.95 -6.01
CA THR A 130 4.40 -4.00 -6.28
C THR A 130 3.74 -4.57 -5.04
N HIS A 131 4.08 -4.05 -3.84
CA HIS A 131 3.61 -4.53 -2.54
C HIS A 131 2.08 -4.70 -2.46
N THR A 132 1.32 -3.68 -2.85
CA THR A 132 -0.15 -3.73 -2.78
C THR A 132 -0.73 -4.78 -3.73
N TYR A 133 -0.15 -4.92 -4.92
CA TYR A 133 -0.54 -5.96 -5.88
C TYR A 133 -0.31 -7.36 -5.30
N ALA A 134 0.91 -7.61 -4.80
CA ALA A 134 1.28 -8.90 -4.22
C ALA A 134 0.44 -9.23 -2.98
N PHE A 135 0.17 -8.23 -2.11
CA PHE A 135 -0.72 -8.40 -0.97
C PHE A 135 -2.13 -8.85 -1.40
N ASN A 136 -2.71 -8.20 -2.41
CA ASN A 136 -4.06 -8.55 -2.89
C ASN A 136 -4.08 -9.96 -3.51
N ALA A 137 -3.07 -10.34 -4.27
CA ALA A 137 -2.95 -11.68 -4.83
C ALA A 137 -2.82 -12.74 -3.73
N LEU A 138 -1.96 -12.51 -2.75
CA LEU A 138 -1.75 -13.38 -1.60
C LEU A 138 -3.02 -13.51 -0.76
N LYS A 139 -3.67 -12.37 -0.46
CA LYS A 139 -4.95 -12.34 0.28
C LYS A 139 -6.00 -13.18 -0.43
N GLN A 140 -6.20 -12.99 -1.73
CA GLN A 140 -7.19 -13.73 -2.50
C GLN A 140 -6.91 -15.23 -2.49
N TYR A 141 -5.65 -15.62 -2.63
CA TYR A 141 -5.22 -17.02 -2.59
C TYR A 141 -5.54 -17.67 -1.25
N TYR A 142 -5.09 -17.07 -0.13
CA TYR A 142 -5.28 -17.63 1.20
C TYR A 142 -6.74 -17.55 1.66
N ASP A 143 -7.46 -16.47 1.41
CA ASP A 143 -8.88 -16.34 1.76
C ASP A 143 -9.74 -17.40 1.05
N LYS A 144 -9.43 -17.70 -0.21
CA LYS A 144 -10.08 -18.78 -0.96
C LYS A 144 -9.73 -20.16 -0.40
N LEU A 145 -8.46 -20.39 -0.06
CA LEU A 145 -8.01 -21.65 0.53
C LEU A 145 -8.67 -21.94 1.88
N LEU A 146 -8.82 -20.90 2.69
CA LEU A 146 -9.29 -21.02 4.07
C LEU A 146 -10.81 -20.91 4.21
N GLY A 147 -11.49 -20.28 3.24
CA GLY A 147 -12.90 -19.94 3.31
C GLY A 147 -13.24 -18.81 4.29
N VAL A 148 -12.25 -18.05 4.74
CA VAL A 148 -12.38 -16.89 5.64
C VAL A 148 -11.65 -15.69 5.07
N GLN A 149 -12.05 -14.47 5.50
CA GLN A 149 -11.48 -13.24 4.98
C GLN A 149 -10.43 -12.65 5.93
N SER A 150 -9.26 -12.33 5.41
CA SER A 150 -8.24 -11.59 6.14
C SER A 150 -8.52 -10.07 6.16
N ASP A 151 -7.95 -9.38 7.14
CA ASP A 151 -8.09 -7.92 7.30
C ASP A 151 -7.42 -7.17 6.12
N LYS A 152 -8.22 -6.38 5.40
CA LYS A 152 -7.75 -5.54 4.28
C LYS A 152 -6.82 -4.41 4.72
N SER A 153 -6.89 -3.96 5.97
CA SER A 153 -6.08 -2.85 6.48
C SER A 153 -4.59 -3.19 6.59
N VAL A 154 -4.25 -4.49 6.53
CA VAL A 154 -2.87 -4.99 6.62
C VAL A 154 -2.03 -4.74 5.34
N LYS A 155 -2.65 -4.23 4.28
CA LYS A 155 -1.97 -3.86 3.02
C LYS A 155 -0.92 -2.75 3.16
N ASP A 156 -0.87 -2.04 4.28
CA ASP A 156 0.13 -0.99 4.51
C ASP A 156 1.51 -1.62 4.75
N ILE A 157 2.50 -1.21 3.96
CA ILE A 157 3.89 -1.69 4.02
C ILE A 157 4.54 -1.53 5.40
N LEU A 158 4.14 -0.53 6.18
CA LEU A 158 4.60 -0.27 7.54
C LEU A 158 3.56 -0.67 8.58
N ARG A 159 2.63 -1.58 8.23
CA ARG A 159 1.64 -2.10 9.17
C ARG A 159 2.33 -2.74 10.36
N LEU A 160 1.85 -2.39 11.56
CA LEU A 160 2.33 -2.96 12.80
C LEU A 160 1.69 -4.33 13.07
N CYS A 161 2.53 -5.26 13.47
CA CYS A 161 2.17 -6.52 14.04
C CYS A 161 2.55 -6.51 15.53
N PHE A 162 1.58 -6.69 16.42
CA PHE A 162 1.87 -6.85 17.85
C PHE A 162 2.51 -8.20 18.11
N VAL A 163 3.42 -8.25 19.08
CA VAL A 163 3.91 -9.51 19.62
C VAL A 163 2.77 -10.33 20.21
N SER A 164 3.00 -11.62 20.41
CA SER A 164 2.01 -12.55 20.96
C SER A 164 2.69 -13.61 21.83
N TYR A 165 1.93 -14.61 22.25
CA TYR A 165 2.41 -15.87 22.80
C TYR A 165 1.72 -17.02 22.08
N ASP A 166 2.51 -17.92 21.51
CA ASP A 166 2.03 -19.14 20.87
C ASP A 166 3.13 -20.21 20.94
N PRO A 167 3.06 -21.15 21.90
CA PRO A 167 4.05 -22.22 22.04
C PRO A 167 4.09 -23.15 20.81
N ASP A 168 2.97 -23.22 20.07
CA ASP A 168 2.81 -23.98 18.84
C ASP A 168 3.04 -23.11 17.58
N LEU A 169 3.76 -21.99 17.72
CA LEU A 169 4.14 -21.15 16.57
C LEU A 169 4.80 -22.02 15.50
N TYR A 170 4.24 -21.98 14.30
CA TYR A 170 4.80 -22.62 13.11
C TYR A 170 5.86 -21.73 12.47
N LEU A 171 6.99 -22.32 12.11
CA LEU A 171 8.06 -21.66 11.36
C LEU A 171 8.63 -22.62 10.33
N ASN A 172 8.64 -22.22 9.07
CA ASN A 172 9.27 -22.92 7.96
C ASN A 172 10.24 -21.97 7.24
N GLU A 173 11.54 -22.10 7.56
CA GLU A 173 12.57 -21.26 6.92
C GLU A 173 12.75 -21.57 5.43
N ASP A 174 12.40 -22.78 5.02
CA ASP A 174 12.46 -23.26 3.63
C ASP A 174 11.15 -23.05 2.86
N ALA A 175 10.22 -22.23 3.40
CA ALA A 175 8.97 -21.93 2.73
C ALA A 175 9.23 -21.40 1.32
N GLU A 176 8.45 -21.90 0.36
CA GLU A 176 8.48 -21.45 -1.02
C GLU A 176 8.10 -19.96 -1.11
N VAL A 177 8.68 -19.29 -2.12
CA VAL A 177 8.32 -17.90 -2.42
C VAL A 177 7.01 -17.89 -3.19
N PHE A 178 6.02 -17.15 -2.70
CA PHE A 178 4.75 -16.98 -3.39
C PHE A 178 4.93 -16.09 -4.62
N ASP A 179 4.71 -16.66 -5.80
CA ASP A 179 4.74 -15.94 -7.07
C ASP A 179 3.42 -15.17 -7.27
N SER A 180 3.44 -13.90 -6.92
CA SER A 180 2.26 -13.04 -7.00
C SER A 180 1.76 -12.82 -8.43
N GLN A 181 2.61 -13.00 -9.44
CA GLN A 181 2.27 -12.82 -10.85
C GLN A 181 1.49 -14.03 -11.41
N SER A 182 1.74 -15.23 -10.88
CA SER A 182 1.02 -16.47 -11.26
C SER A 182 -0.39 -16.54 -10.72
N TYR A 183 -0.70 -15.74 -9.68
CA TYR A 183 -2.05 -15.64 -9.13
C TYR A 183 -2.66 -14.31 -9.56
N PRO A 184 -3.33 -14.28 -10.73
CA PRO A 184 -3.97 -13.07 -11.19
C PRO A 184 -5.01 -12.66 -10.14
N ASN A 185 -4.85 -11.47 -9.60
CA ASN A 185 -5.95 -10.79 -8.97
C ASN A 185 -7.13 -10.85 -9.93
N ASN A 186 -8.27 -11.37 -9.52
CA ASN A 186 -9.52 -11.24 -10.27
C ASN A 186 -10.00 -9.77 -10.30
N GLU A 187 -9.33 -8.89 -9.55
CA GLU A 187 -9.23 -7.49 -9.90
C GLU A 187 -8.39 -7.44 -11.18
N THR A 188 -9.06 -7.40 -12.30
CA THR A 188 -8.57 -7.34 -13.69
C THR A 188 -7.13 -6.82 -13.78
N LYS A 189 -6.24 -7.60 -14.41
CA LYS A 189 -4.90 -7.14 -14.84
C LYS A 189 -5.05 -5.72 -15.37
N SER A 190 -4.47 -4.76 -14.64
CA SER A 190 -4.31 -3.36 -15.02
C SER A 190 -5.36 -2.32 -14.63
N GLN A 191 -6.39 -2.64 -13.85
CA GLN A 191 -7.24 -1.56 -13.32
C GLN A 191 -6.77 -1.19 -11.92
N LYS A 192 -6.14 -0.02 -11.77
CA LYS A 192 -5.85 0.54 -10.44
C LYS A 192 -7.18 0.71 -9.71
N ASN A 193 -7.26 0.26 -8.44
CA ASN A 193 -8.49 0.40 -7.65
C ASN A 193 -9.04 1.82 -7.76
N ILE A 194 -10.35 1.97 -7.87
CA ILE A 194 -11.01 3.27 -8.03
C ILE A 194 -10.70 4.22 -6.86
N GLU A 195 -10.48 3.69 -5.65
CA GLU A 195 -9.97 4.45 -4.50
C GLU A 195 -8.58 5.03 -4.78
N TRP A 196 -7.69 4.25 -5.39
CA TRP A 196 -6.36 4.75 -5.76
C TRP A 196 -6.46 5.89 -6.79
N ILE A 197 -7.41 5.82 -7.71
CA ILE A 197 -7.62 6.89 -8.69
C ILE A 197 -8.11 8.17 -7.99
N TRP A 198 -8.98 8.02 -6.99
CA TRP A 198 -9.43 9.12 -6.16
C TRP A 198 -8.27 9.76 -5.39
N ASP A 199 -7.48 8.94 -4.69
CA ASP A 199 -6.31 9.38 -3.92
C ASP A 199 -5.24 10.03 -4.83
N PHE A 200 -4.99 9.45 -6.00
CA PHE A 200 -4.13 10.04 -7.02
C PHE A 200 -4.62 11.42 -7.47
N THR A 201 -5.93 11.56 -7.69
CA THR A 201 -6.53 12.83 -8.06
C THR A 201 -6.44 13.84 -6.93
N SER A 202 -6.57 13.41 -5.67
CA SER A 202 -6.41 14.24 -4.47
C SER A 202 -5.00 14.81 -4.30
N ASN A 203 -3.98 14.11 -4.79
CA ASN A 203 -2.59 14.61 -4.81
C ASN A 203 -2.36 15.71 -5.86
N VAL A 204 -3.25 15.83 -6.84
CA VAL A 204 -3.15 16.82 -7.93
C VAL A 204 -4.06 18.01 -7.65
N LYS A 205 -5.22 17.77 -7.01
CA LYS A 205 -6.24 18.79 -6.75
C LYS A 205 -7.00 18.46 -5.47
N GLU A 206 -7.18 19.45 -4.59
CA GLU A 206 -7.99 19.27 -3.39
C GLU A 206 -9.50 19.23 -3.71
N PHE A 207 -10.20 18.27 -3.10
CA PHE A 207 -11.64 18.10 -3.29
C PHE A 207 -12.45 19.31 -2.82
N THR A 208 -12.01 19.99 -1.75
CA THR A 208 -12.67 21.13 -1.12
C THR A 208 -12.63 22.40 -1.98
N GLU A 209 -11.67 22.54 -2.88
CA GLU A 209 -11.44 23.72 -3.73
C GLU A 209 -12.05 23.59 -5.14
N GLY A 210 -13.28 23.12 -5.23
CA GLY A 210 -13.98 22.99 -6.52
C GLY A 210 -14.32 21.55 -6.87
N ARG A 211 -15.27 20.99 -6.12
CA ARG A 211 -15.70 19.58 -6.19
C ARG A 211 -16.06 19.12 -7.60
N ASN A 212 -16.71 19.94 -8.40
CA ASN A 212 -17.01 19.62 -9.80
C ASN A 212 -15.75 19.36 -10.63
N ASN A 213 -14.74 20.23 -10.51
CA ASN A 213 -13.49 20.06 -11.23
C ASN A 213 -12.70 18.85 -10.74
N PHE A 214 -12.77 18.56 -9.45
CA PHE A 214 -12.14 17.37 -8.88
C PHE A 214 -12.82 16.09 -9.41
N VAL A 215 -14.16 16.01 -9.33
CA VAL A 215 -14.93 14.85 -9.80
C VAL A 215 -14.78 14.67 -11.32
N HIS A 216 -14.68 15.76 -12.07
CA HIS A 216 -14.39 15.69 -13.51
C HIS A 216 -13.01 15.08 -13.77
N LEU A 217 -11.96 15.54 -13.08
CA LEU A 217 -10.61 15.00 -13.21
C LEU A 217 -10.54 13.53 -12.77
N PHE A 218 -11.18 13.19 -11.65
CA PHE A 218 -11.31 11.81 -11.18
C PHE A 218 -11.98 10.92 -12.25
N ALA A 219 -13.08 11.37 -12.83
CA ALA A 219 -13.80 10.64 -13.87
C ALA A 219 -12.97 10.46 -15.15
N CYS A 220 -12.19 11.48 -15.57
CA CYS A 220 -11.24 11.35 -16.67
C CYS A 220 -10.18 10.27 -16.36
N ASN A 221 -9.61 10.28 -15.17
CA ASN A 221 -8.62 9.29 -14.75
C ASN A 221 -9.23 7.88 -14.67
N ALA A 222 -10.45 7.74 -14.15
CA ALA A 222 -11.18 6.48 -14.12
C ALA A 222 -11.46 5.95 -15.55
N ASN A 223 -11.88 6.81 -16.46
CA ASN A 223 -12.09 6.45 -17.88
C ASN A 223 -10.78 5.97 -18.54
N ARG A 224 -9.66 6.66 -18.34
CA ARG A 224 -8.33 6.24 -18.82
C ARG A 224 -7.91 4.88 -18.26
N GLN A 225 -8.27 4.57 -17.02
CA GLN A 225 -8.02 3.27 -16.40
C GLN A 225 -9.03 2.18 -16.85
N GLY A 226 -10.03 2.53 -17.68
CA GLY A 226 -11.00 1.60 -18.26
C GLY A 226 -12.22 1.31 -17.39
N TYR A 227 -12.44 2.04 -16.29
CA TYR A 227 -13.66 1.93 -15.50
C TYR A 227 -14.89 2.27 -16.33
N ASN A 228 -16.01 1.59 -16.09
CA ASN A 228 -17.27 2.00 -16.67
C ASN A 228 -17.88 3.18 -15.89
N ILE A 229 -18.76 3.90 -16.56
CA ILE A 229 -19.35 5.11 -15.99
C ILE A 229 -20.14 4.84 -14.70
N ASN A 230 -20.82 3.68 -14.59
CA ASN A 230 -21.65 3.35 -13.43
C ASN A 230 -20.78 3.05 -12.18
N GLU A 231 -19.65 2.38 -12.35
CA GLU A 231 -18.69 2.16 -11.24
C GLU A 231 -18.12 3.49 -10.75
N THR A 232 -17.78 4.39 -11.66
CA THR A 232 -17.27 5.72 -11.34
C THR A 232 -18.32 6.57 -10.64
N LEU A 233 -19.57 6.53 -11.10
CA LEU A 233 -20.70 7.23 -10.47
C LEU A 233 -20.97 6.71 -9.05
N ASN A 234 -21.05 5.38 -8.89
CA ASN A 234 -21.29 4.77 -7.57
C ASN A 234 -20.24 5.17 -6.54
N TYR A 235 -18.98 5.26 -6.97
CA TYR A 235 -17.92 5.72 -6.08
C TYR A 235 -18.04 7.21 -5.77
N ALA A 236 -18.25 8.05 -6.77
CA ALA A 236 -18.37 9.50 -6.61
C ALA A 236 -19.57 9.91 -5.74
N TYR A 237 -20.69 9.16 -5.80
CA TYR A 237 -21.88 9.43 -4.99
C TYR A 237 -21.63 9.30 -3.49
N SER A 238 -20.64 8.53 -3.05
CA SER A 238 -20.28 8.42 -1.63
C SER A 238 -19.73 9.72 -1.02
N TYR A 239 -19.36 10.68 -1.87
CA TYR A 239 -18.83 12.01 -1.49
C TYR A 239 -19.82 13.15 -1.73
N GLY A 240 -21.04 12.84 -2.19
CA GLY A 240 -22.11 13.82 -2.36
C GLY A 240 -22.73 14.26 -1.03
N ASP A 241 -23.21 15.50 -0.96
CA ASP A 241 -23.93 16.06 0.16
C ASP A 241 -25.05 17.01 -0.33
N SER A 242 -25.71 17.75 0.58
CA SER A 242 -26.78 18.69 0.24
C SER A 242 -26.35 19.89 -0.62
N THR A 243 -25.04 20.16 -0.73
CA THR A 243 -24.45 21.26 -1.49
C THR A 243 -23.72 20.79 -2.74
N PHE A 244 -23.64 19.47 -2.94
CA PHE A 244 -23.07 18.79 -4.11
C PHE A 244 -23.87 17.49 -4.32
N ASP A 245 -25.00 17.62 -4.97
CA ASP A 245 -25.99 16.56 -5.08
C ASP A 245 -25.66 15.51 -6.17
N LYS A 246 -26.43 14.43 -6.17
CA LYS A 246 -26.22 13.32 -7.13
C LYS A 246 -26.39 13.74 -8.58
N GLU A 247 -27.27 14.69 -8.87
CA GLU A 247 -27.53 15.16 -10.24
C GLU A 247 -26.34 15.96 -10.77
N GLU A 248 -25.70 16.75 -9.92
CA GLU A 248 -24.50 17.49 -10.26
C GLU A 248 -23.29 16.56 -10.47
N ILE A 249 -23.10 15.55 -9.60
CA ILE A 249 -22.09 14.50 -9.77
C ILE A 249 -22.32 13.75 -11.09
N GLU A 250 -23.56 13.36 -11.36
CA GLU A 250 -23.89 12.61 -12.58
C GLU A 250 -23.60 13.39 -13.86
N ARG A 251 -23.99 14.67 -13.91
CA ARG A 251 -23.66 15.55 -15.05
C ARG A 251 -22.15 15.67 -15.25
N THR A 252 -21.40 15.85 -14.16
CA THR A 252 -19.96 16.01 -14.19
C THR A 252 -19.25 14.76 -14.70
N VAL A 253 -19.62 13.58 -14.19
CA VAL A 253 -19.03 12.30 -14.60
C VAL A 253 -19.41 11.97 -16.05
N LYS A 254 -20.67 12.16 -16.44
CA LYS A 254 -21.11 11.94 -17.83
C LYS A 254 -20.33 12.82 -18.80
N SER A 255 -20.20 14.11 -18.51
CA SER A 255 -19.43 15.03 -19.33
C SER A 255 -17.96 14.60 -19.49
N ALA A 256 -17.33 14.11 -18.42
CA ALA A 256 -15.96 13.63 -18.49
C ALA A 256 -15.83 12.41 -19.42
N TYR A 257 -16.77 11.47 -19.37
CA TYR A 257 -16.75 10.27 -20.23
C TYR A 257 -17.08 10.58 -21.69
N GLU A 258 -18.05 11.42 -21.94
CA GLU A 258 -18.46 11.82 -23.29
C GLU A 258 -17.38 12.59 -24.04
N ASN A 259 -16.70 13.50 -23.34
CA ASN A 259 -15.63 14.31 -23.92
C ASN A 259 -14.31 13.55 -24.11
N ASN A 260 -14.14 12.38 -23.44
CA ASN A 260 -12.89 11.62 -23.46
C ASN A 260 -13.11 10.14 -23.89
N VAL A 261 -14.03 9.88 -24.82
CA VAL A 261 -14.35 8.53 -25.31
C VAL A 261 -13.12 7.82 -25.89
N SER A 262 -12.27 8.55 -26.63
CA SER A 262 -11.04 8.02 -27.25
C SER A 262 -9.96 7.62 -26.24
N GLU A 263 -10.05 8.13 -25.01
CA GLU A 263 -9.07 7.85 -23.94
C GLU A 263 -9.44 6.63 -23.07
N LYS A 264 -10.59 6.00 -23.33
CA LYS A 264 -11.07 4.86 -22.54
C LYS A 264 -10.03 3.72 -22.49
N GLY A 265 -9.57 3.38 -21.28
CA GLY A 265 -8.61 2.31 -21.06
C GLY A 265 -7.20 2.59 -21.62
N SER A 266 -6.89 3.84 -21.99
CA SER A 266 -5.58 4.19 -22.56
C SER A 266 -4.42 3.96 -21.58
N ALA A 267 -4.62 4.24 -20.28
CA ALA A 267 -3.62 4.00 -19.24
C ALA A 267 -3.48 2.49 -18.93
N ALA A 268 -4.56 1.72 -18.99
CA ALA A 268 -4.55 0.28 -18.83
C ALA A 268 -3.80 -0.44 -19.95
N LYS A 269 -3.92 0.04 -21.18
CA LYS A 269 -3.21 -0.52 -22.34
C LYS A 269 -1.70 -0.28 -22.28
N LEU A 270 -1.25 0.82 -21.68
CA LEU A 270 0.16 1.10 -21.45
C LEU A 270 0.79 0.17 -20.40
N ALA A 271 0.00 -0.38 -19.47
CA ALA A 271 0.47 -1.33 -18.46
C ALA A 271 0.56 -2.79 -18.98
N ILE A 272 0.09 -3.09 -20.20
CA ILE A 272 0.02 -4.46 -20.76
C ILE A 272 1.22 -4.79 -21.67
N LEU A 273 2.07 -3.84 -22.03
CA LEU A 273 3.25 -4.12 -22.82
C LEU A 273 4.36 -4.73 -21.95
N PRO A 274 4.65 -6.05 -22.07
CA PRO A 274 5.81 -6.62 -21.41
C PRO A 274 7.04 -6.06 -22.11
N ASN A 275 7.99 -5.57 -21.33
CA ASN A 275 9.35 -5.19 -21.73
C ASN A 275 9.56 -3.86 -22.47
N ASP A 276 8.66 -2.90 -22.42
CA ASP A 276 9.10 -1.53 -22.51
C ASP A 276 9.24 -0.97 -21.09
N ILE A 277 10.38 -1.28 -20.45
CA ILE A 277 11.00 -0.27 -19.58
C ILE A 277 11.05 0.95 -20.48
N PRO A 278 10.39 2.10 -20.14
CA PRO A 278 10.73 3.33 -20.83
C PRO A 278 12.24 3.45 -20.59
N GLN A 279 13.05 3.16 -21.60
CA GLN A 279 14.31 3.87 -21.70
C GLN A 279 13.91 5.30 -21.40
N GLU A 280 14.51 5.88 -20.36
CA GLU A 280 14.35 7.29 -20.06
C GLU A 280 14.09 7.97 -21.39
N THR A 281 12.87 8.38 -21.64
CA THR A 281 12.59 9.27 -22.74
C THR A 281 13.30 10.51 -22.33
N THR A 282 14.56 10.56 -22.65
CA THR A 282 15.33 11.78 -22.68
C THR A 282 14.60 12.63 -23.69
N SER A 283 13.58 13.39 -23.22
CA SER A 283 13.12 14.50 -24.02
C SER A 283 14.39 15.26 -24.36
N PRO A 284 14.64 15.53 -25.65
CA PRO A 284 15.94 16.05 -26.08
C PRO A 284 16.25 17.29 -25.24
N TYR A 285 17.47 17.38 -24.75
CA TYR A 285 17.96 18.61 -24.13
C TYR A 285 17.83 19.77 -25.13
N ILE A 286 17.55 20.95 -24.62
CA ILE A 286 17.60 22.16 -25.46
C ILE A 286 19.03 22.27 -26.00
N PRO A 287 19.19 22.31 -27.34
CA PRO A 287 20.53 22.35 -27.92
C PRO A 287 21.35 23.56 -27.44
N GLU A 288 22.63 23.37 -27.16
CA GLU A 288 23.52 24.40 -26.60
C GLU A 288 23.53 25.69 -27.44
N ARG A 289 23.40 25.58 -28.76
CA ARG A 289 23.26 26.72 -29.69
C ARG A 289 22.14 27.69 -29.36
N ILE A 290 21.07 27.17 -28.68
CA ILE A 290 19.95 28.04 -28.25
C ILE A 290 20.41 28.93 -27.10
N TYR A 291 21.14 28.35 -26.14
CA TYR A 291 21.71 29.12 -25.02
C TYR A 291 22.76 30.09 -25.46
N ASP A 292 23.55 29.77 -26.51
CA ASP A 292 24.58 30.64 -27.07
C ASP A 292 23.97 31.85 -27.76
N ALA A 293 22.76 31.75 -28.30
CA ALA A 293 22.03 32.82 -28.96
C ALA A 293 21.24 33.73 -28.02
N LEU A 294 21.21 33.43 -26.70
CA LEU A 294 20.45 34.23 -25.73
C LEU A 294 21.10 35.61 -25.48
N PRO A 295 20.25 36.62 -25.13
CA PRO A 295 20.73 37.87 -24.61
C PRO A 295 21.66 37.67 -23.38
N PRO A 296 22.70 38.51 -23.18
CA PRO A 296 23.73 38.30 -22.17
C PRO A 296 23.18 38.04 -20.77
N THR A 297 22.20 38.79 -20.32
CA THR A 297 21.58 38.66 -18.99
C THR A 297 20.85 37.35 -18.80
N LEU A 298 20.12 36.87 -19.81
CA LEU A 298 19.38 35.59 -19.75
C LEU A 298 20.34 34.41 -19.88
N LYS A 299 21.39 34.55 -20.70
CA LYS A 299 22.46 33.56 -20.83
C LYS A 299 23.20 33.36 -19.52
N GLU A 300 23.55 34.46 -18.84
CA GLU A 300 24.21 34.41 -17.53
C GLU A 300 23.33 33.71 -16.47
N ALA A 301 22.04 34.07 -16.41
CA ALA A 301 21.08 33.43 -15.52
C ALA A 301 20.92 31.92 -15.80
N CYS A 302 20.85 31.52 -17.08
CA CYS A 302 20.78 30.11 -17.46
C CYS A 302 22.06 29.33 -17.12
N ASN A 303 23.22 29.95 -17.11
CA ASN A 303 24.50 29.30 -16.82
C ASN A 303 24.71 28.93 -15.34
N VAL A 304 23.87 29.44 -14.45
CA VAL A 304 23.84 29.03 -13.03
C VAL A 304 23.39 27.57 -12.88
N PHE A 305 22.58 27.09 -13.81
CA PHE A 305 21.99 25.75 -13.80
C PHE A 305 22.67 24.81 -14.79
N LYS A 306 22.55 23.49 -14.59
CA LYS A 306 23.13 22.45 -15.46
C LYS A 306 22.08 21.43 -15.91
N GLY A 307 22.26 20.89 -17.12
CA GLY A 307 21.40 19.83 -17.63
C GLY A 307 19.92 20.19 -17.63
N ARG A 308 19.07 19.34 -17.12
CA ARG A 308 17.60 19.53 -17.08
C ARG A 308 17.14 20.74 -16.28
N GLU A 309 17.82 21.09 -15.23
CA GLU A 309 17.50 22.27 -14.43
C GLU A 309 17.63 23.54 -15.25
N ARG A 310 18.65 23.59 -16.12
CA ARG A 310 18.85 24.69 -17.06
C ARG A 310 17.71 24.81 -18.09
N ASP A 311 17.27 23.68 -18.64
CA ASP A 311 16.16 23.63 -19.59
C ASP A 311 14.83 24.07 -18.94
N VAL A 312 14.55 23.63 -17.71
CA VAL A 312 13.37 24.01 -16.94
C VAL A 312 13.41 25.52 -16.60
N PHE A 313 14.54 26.03 -16.13
CA PHE A 313 14.69 27.44 -15.85
C PHE A 313 14.43 28.28 -17.10
N PHE A 314 15.03 27.92 -18.22
CA PHE A 314 14.89 28.66 -19.50
C PHE A 314 13.44 28.68 -20.00
N THR A 315 12.77 27.53 -20.02
CA THR A 315 11.37 27.45 -20.46
C THR A 315 10.42 28.22 -19.53
N SER A 316 10.67 28.19 -18.21
CA SER A 316 9.93 28.97 -17.24
C SER A 316 10.15 30.47 -17.41
N ALA A 317 11.38 30.91 -17.68
CA ALA A 317 11.70 32.33 -17.93
C ALA A 317 11.01 32.85 -19.20
N LEU A 318 10.93 32.04 -20.26
CA LEU A 318 10.20 32.40 -21.48
C LEU A 318 8.68 32.57 -21.22
N SER A 319 8.09 31.78 -20.35
CA SER A 319 6.66 31.89 -20.03
C SER A 319 6.28 33.13 -19.23
N VAL A 320 7.27 33.80 -18.63
CA VAL A 320 7.08 35.07 -17.87
C VAL A 320 7.27 36.31 -18.77
N ILE A 321 8.02 36.16 -19.87
CA ILE A 321 8.35 37.24 -20.78
C ILE A 321 7.37 37.35 -21.96
N SER A 322 6.63 36.26 -22.23
CA SER A 322 5.57 36.20 -23.25
C SER A 322 4.22 36.66 -22.70
#